data_d48bcf792f86cfacd9a4c241a6bd01e2
#
_entry.id   d48bcf792f86cfacd9a4c241a6bd01e2
#
_cell.length_a   1.000
_cell.length_b   1.000
_cell.length_c   1.000
_cell.angle_alpha   90.00
_cell.angle_beta   90.00
_cell.angle_gamma   90.00
#
_symmetry.space_group_name_H-M   'P 1'
#
loop_
_entity.id
_entity.type
_entity.pdbx_description
1 polymer ?
#
loop_
_entity_poly.entity_id
_entity_poly.type
_entity_poly.pdbx_seq_one_letter_code
_entity_poly.pdbx_strand_id
1 'polypeptide(L)'
;MGPIVFGIISSLFLQDLPTEVDFPRELVSFAPASEPLFRGAGPGHWDNLIRERGWVLQEEGTYHLWFTGYIDKKAGPMSLGYATSPDGIQWTRHSGNPIYSADWIEDVQVVRDGDVLYMFAEGGGDRAQLLTSTDRIHWTRIGTLDVRQSNGEPISPGPFGTPTAFKEGGVWNLFYERFDRGVWWAQSPDMKVWTNVSDKPILRPGPESYDASAIAMNQIIKRGDRYYAYYHGLGKEGPGRWCTCVAVSTDLRNWVKYTKNPLTSPGVNQSSGILVPDGSKFRLYTMHPEVRVHLPR
;
A
#
# COMPACT_ATOMS: atom_id res chain seq x y z
N MET A 1 -53.66 -24.02 -34.89
CA MET A 1 -53.27 -23.93 -33.49
C MET A 1 -51.78 -24.09 -33.43
N GLY A 2 -51.03 -23.00 -33.36
CA GLY A 2 -49.57 -23.00 -33.23
C GLY A 2 -49.17 -22.81 -31.77
N PRO A 3 -48.03 -23.35 -31.32
CA PRO A 3 -47.62 -23.23 -29.94
C PRO A 3 -47.04 -21.85 -29.66
N ILE A 4 -47.48 -21.28 -28.54
CA ILE A 4 -46.96 -20.01 -27.99
C ILE A 4 -45.64 -20.34 -27.25
N VAL A 5 -44.52 -19.77 -27.71
CA VAL A 5 -43.25 -19.84 -27.04
C VAL A 5 -43.19 -18.71 -26.01
N PHE A 6 -43.20 -19.06 -24.74
CA PHE A 6 -42.91 -18.11 -23.67
C PHE A 6 -41.41 -17.86 -23.59
N GLY A 7 -40.98 -16.67 -24.00
CA GLY A 7 -39.62 -16.21 -23.74
C GLY A 7 -39.44 -15.87 -22.27
N ILE A 8 -38.54 -16.55 -21.59
CA ILE A 8 -38.09 -16.20 -20.24
C ILE A 8 -37.16 -15.01 -20.39
N ILE A 9 -37.63 -13.82 -20.02
CA ILE A 9 -36.76 -12.65 -19.84
C ILE A 9 -36.03 -12.83 -18.53
N SER A 10 -34.76 -13.21 -18.61
CA SER A 10 -33.84 -13.23 -17.48
C SER A 10 -33.52 -11.78 -17.13
N SER A 11 -34.18 -11.24 -16.12
CA SER A 11 -33.82 -9.95 -15.53
C SER A 11 -32.51 -10.12 -14.80
N LEU A 12 -31.42 -9.68 -15.41
CA LEU A 12 -30.16 -9.40 -14.75
C LEU A 12 -30.46 -8.33 -13.67
N PHE A 13 -30.50 -8.73 -12.42
CA PHE A 13 -30.43 -7.80 -11.30
C PHE A 13 -29.06 -7.13 -11.36
N LEU A 14 -28.98 -5.96 -11.98
CA LEU A 14 -27.98 -4.97 -11.62
C LEU A 14 -28.29 -4.65 -10.16
N GLN A 15 -27.49 -5.20 -9.23
CA GLN A 15 -27.43 -4.67 -7.88
C GLN A 15 -26.95 -3.24 -8.00
N ASP A 16 -27.85 -2.29 -7.81
CA ASP A 16 -27.53 -0.88 -7.66
C ASP A 16 -26.48 -0.79 -6.54
N LEU A 17 -25.24 -0.41 -6.89
CA LEU A 17 -24.25 -0.05 -5.92
C LEU A 17 -24.85 1.10 -5.10
N PRO A 18 -24.82 1.02 -3.76
CA PRO A 18 -25.41 2.06 -2.94
C PRO A 18 -24.79 3.40 -3.31
N THR A 19 -25.61 4.37 -3.66
CA THR A 19 -25.23 5.71 -4.13
C THR A 19 -24.48 6.54 -3.08
N GLU A 20 -24.46 6.08 -1.82
CA GLU A 20 -23.70 6.67 -0.72
C GLU A 20 -23.17 5.53 0.16
N VAL A 21 -21.91 5.15 -0.04
CA VAL A 21 -21.24 4.21 0.84
C VAL A 21 -20.73 4.98 2.06
N ASP A 22 -21.28 4.68 3.23
CA ASP A 22 -20.84 5.28 4.48
C ASP A 22 -19.47 4.72 4.89
N PHE A 23 -18.51 5.62 5.03
CA PHE A 23 -17.17 5.30 5.53
C PHE A 23 -17.12 5.54 7.03
N PRO A 24 -16.71 4.56 7.85
CA PRO A 24 -16.52 4.75 9.28
C PRO A 24 -15.64 5.96 9.57
N ARG A 25 -16.09 6.83 10.46
CA ARG A 25 -15.39 8.08 10.78
C ARG A 25 -13.95 7.85 11.20
N GLU A 26 -13.70 6.80 11.96
CA GLU A 26 -12.37 6.43 12.45
C GLU A 26 -11.38 6.04 11.35
N LEU A 27 -11.87 5.76 10.13
CA LEU A 27 -11.05 5.40 8.97
C LEU A 27 -10.78 6.59 8.03
N VAL A 28 -11.50 7.71 8.19
CA VAL A 28 -11.44 8.84 7.24
C VAL A 28 -11.31 10.22 7.88
N SER A 29 -11.45 10.33 9.21
CA SER A 29 -11.48 11.62 9.89
C SER A 29 -10.24 11.83 10.75
N PHE A 30 -9.26 12.52 10.17
CA PHE A 30 -7.99 12.81 10.81
C PHE A 30 -7.74 14.31 10.92
N ALA A 31 -6.99 14.72 11.94
CA ALA A 31 -6.46 16.07 12.08
C ALA A 31 -5.40 16.33 10.98
N PRO A 32 -5.05 17.58 10.69
CA PRO A 32 -3.88 17.88 9.88
C PRO A 32 -2.64 17.18 10.42
N ALA A 33 -1.68 16.91 9.54
CA ALA A 33 -0.43 16.26 9.93
C ALA A 33 0.31 17.06 11.01
N SER A 34 0.96 16.32 11.88
CA SER A 34 1.99 16.85 12.77
C SER A 34 3.15 17.48 11.99
N GLU A 35 4.06 18.16 12.68
CA GLU A 35 5.42 18.29 12.21
C GLU A 35 6.02 16.90 11.93
N PRO A 36 7.01 16.78 11.02
CA PRO A 36 7.62 15.50 10.76
C PRO A 36 8.20 14.86 12.01
N LEU A 37 7.78 13.63 12.28
CA LEU A 37 8.25 12.83 13.41
C LEU A 37 9.57 12.12 13.10
N PHE A 38 9.80 11.82 11.82
CA PHE A 38 11.00 11.15 11.36
C PHE A 38 11.38 11.67 9.98
N ARG A 39 12.65 12.02 9.81
CA ARG A 39 13.24 12.57 8.58
C ARG A 39 14.49 11.81 8.24
N GLY A 40 15.02 12.00 7.03
CA GLY A 40 16.38 11.62 6.68
C GLY A 40 17.39 12.24 7.66
N ALA A 41 18.51 11.58 7.87
CA ALA A 41 19.56 12.03 8.81
C ALA A 41 20.35 13.26 8.30
N GLY A 42 20.11 13.67 7.05
CA GLY A 42 20.77 14.82 6.45
C GLY A 42 22.09 14.47 5.75
N PRO A 43 22.75 15.50 5.20
CA PRO A 43 23.95 15.32 4.39
C PRO A 43 25.06 14.53 5.11
N GLY A 44 25.70 13.64 4.38
CA GLY A 44 26.78 12.80 4.89
C GLY A 44 26.31 11.45 5.45
N HIS A 45 25.01 11.22 5.55
CA HIS A 45 24.43 9.94 6.00
C HIS A 45 23.89 9.15 4.82
N TRP A 46 23.86 7.81 4.95
CA TRP A 46 23.29 6.91 3.95
C TRP A 46 21.80 7.16 3.71
N ASP A 47 21.10 7.61 4.74
CA ASP A 47 19.70 8.05 4.74
C ASP A 47 19.60 9.59 4.78
N ASN A 48 20.44 10.28 3.99
CA ASN A 48 20.34 11.73 3.83
C ASN A 48 18.88 12.17 3.61
N LEU A 49 18.18 11.41 2.79
CA LEU A 49 16.74 11.53 2.51
C LEU A 49 16.07 10.19 2.79
N ILE A 50 14.79 10.24 3.14
CA ILE A 50 13.92 9.06 3.17
C ILE A 50 12.89 9.19 2.06
N ARG A 51 12.37 8.05 1.59
CA ARG A 51 11.50 8.04 0.43
C ARG A 51 10.43 6.98 0.53
N GLU A 52 9.36 7.24 -0.23
CA GLU A 52 8.27 6.35 -0.55
C GLU A 52 7.60 5.73 0.68
N ARG A 53 6.81 4.70 0.47
CA ARG A 53 6.11 4.03 1.55
C ARG A 53 7.09 3.28 2.46
N GLY A 54 7.23 3.74 3.71
CA GLY A 54 7.73 2.92 4.80
C GLY A 54 6.60 2.09 5.41
N TRP A 55 6.88 1.37 6.48
CA TRP A 55 5.86 0.61 7.20
C TRP A 55 6.00 0.78 8.71
N VAL A 56 4.87 1.04 9.38
CA VAL A 56 4.80 1.03 10.84
C VAL A 56 3.96 -0.17 11.28
N LEU A 57 4.54 -0.99 12.15
CA LEU A 57 3.87 -2.09 12.82
C LEU A 57 3.91 -1.86 14.32
N GLN A 58 2.75 -1.92 14.98
CA GLN A 58 2.65 -1.84 16.44
C GLN A 58 2.49 -3.25 16.98
N GLU A 59 3.45 -3.70 17.77
CA GLU A 59 3.44 -5.01 18.42
C GLU A 59 4.01 -4.90 19.85
N GLU A 60 3.38 -5.59 20.80
CA GLU A 60 3.89 -5.72 22.17
C GLU A 60 4.22 -4.37 22.85
N GLY A 61 3.44 -3.34 22.56
CA GLY A 61 3.64 -2.00 23.13
C GLY A 61 4.75 -1.18 22.45
N THR A 62 5.36 -1.69 21.38
CA THR A 62 6.40 -1.01 20.62
C THR A 62 5.94 -0.75 19.20
N TYR A 63 6.28 0.42 18.68
CA TYR A 63 6.11 0.76 17.27
C TYR A 63 7.43 0.49 16.54
N HIS A 64 7.35 -0.23 15.45
CA HIS A 64 8.46 -0.62 14.58
C HIS A 64 8.30 0.09 13.24
N LEU A 65 9.29 0.86 12.82
CA LEU A 65 9.31 1.56 11.53
C LEU A 65 10.41 0.99 10.64
N TRP A 66 10.03 0.50 9.48
CA TRP A 66 10.94 0.26 8.36
C TRP A 66 10.79 1.41 7.36
N PHE A 67 11.91 1.93 6.89
CA PHE A 67 11.94 3.07 5.99
C PHE A 67 13.03 2.92 4.92
N THR A 68 12.79 3.48 3.76
CA THR A 68 13.77 3.55 2.69
C THR A 68 14.61 4.81 2.84
N GLY A 69 15.92 4.64 2.89
CA GLY A 69 16.88 5.74 2.92
C GLY A 69 17.75 5.76 1.67
N TYR A 70 18.20 6.96 1.26
CA TYR A 70 19.05 7.16 0.11
C TYR A 70 19.84 8.47 0.21
N ILE A 71 21.00 8.50 -0.46
CA ILE A 71 21.88 9.68 -0.45
C ILE A 71 21.35 10.74 -1.40
N ASP A 72 21.06 10.36 -2.64
CA ASP A 72 20.59 11.22 -3.73
C ASP A 72 19.74 10.37 -4.69
N LYS A 73 18.75 10.99 -5.34
CA LYS A 73 17.90 10.33 -6.34
C LYS A 73 18.68 9.73 -7.53
N LYS A 74 19.91 10.17 -7.74
CA LYS A 74 20.77 9.77 -8.87
C LYS A 74 21.92 8.86 -8.47
N ALA A 75 22.18 8.70 -7.18
CA ALA A 75 23.40 8.05 -6.71
C ALA A 75 23.08 7.04 -5.60
N GLY A 76 23.38 5.80 -5.87
CA GLY A 76 23.41 4.74 -4.88
C GLY A 76 22.11 3.94 -4.74
N PRO A 77 22.21 2.84 -4.02
CA PRO A 77 21.07 1.98 -3.77
C PRO A 77 20.09 2.67 -2.80
N MET A 78 18.82 2.36 -2.95
CA MET A 78 17.84 2.53 -1.90
C MET A 78 18.08 1.45 -0.86
N SER A 79 18.25 1.84 0.39
CA SER A 79 18.58 0.93 1.49
C SER A 79 17.48 0.94 2.56
N LEU A 80 17.32 -0.17 3.27
CA LEU A 80 16.34 -0.31 4.33
C LEU A 80 16.92 0.11 5.68
N GLY A 81 16.23 1.01 6.33
CA GLY A 81 16.47 1.36 7.72
C GLY A 81 15.39 0.86 8.65
N TYR A 82 15.71 0.84 9.92
CA TYR A 82 14.81 0.46 10.99
C TYR A 82 14.90 1.43 12.17
N ALA A 83 13.75 1.72 12.75
CA ALA A 83 13.64 2.53 13.96
C ALA A 83 12.54 1.98 14.85
N THR A 84 12.61 2.27 16.14
CA THR A 84 11.60 1.92 17.13
C THR A 84 11.09 3.14 17.88
N SER A 85 9.87 3.03 18.40
CA SER A 85 9.27 4.05 19.25
C SER A 85 8.37 3.42 20.31
N PRO A 86 8.37 3.91 21.56
CA PRO A 86 7.45 3.45 22.58
C PRO A 86 6.03 4.03 22.41
N ASP A 87 5.89 5.14 21.69
CA ASP A 87 4.66 5.92 21.59
C ASP A 87 4.22 6.22 20.14
N GLY A 88 5.02 5.80 19.14
CA GLY A 88 4.79 6.07 17.72
C GLY A 88 5.07 7.52 17.31
N ILE A 89 5.67 8.31 18.20
CA ILE A 89 5.99 9.73 17.99
C ILE A 89 7.49 9.98 18.12
N GLN A 90 8.12 9.49 19.17
CA GLN A 90 9.56 9.63 19.40
C GLN A 90 10.28 8.38 18.87
N TRP A 91 11.02 8.56 17.79
CA TRP A 91 11.67 7.46 17.07
C TRP A 91 13.16 7.39 17.33
N THR A 92 13.64 6.20 17.63
CA THR A 92 15.08 5.89 17.79
C THR A 92 15.55 5.00 16.63
N ARG A 93 16.51 5.50 15.84
CA ARG A 93 17.15 4.70 14.77
C ARG A 93 17.92 3.53 15.37
N HIS A 94 17.84 2.37 14.72
CA HIS A 94 18.66 1.23 15.05
C HIS A 94 20.14 1.54 14.75
N SER A 95 21.03 1.21 15.68
CA SER A 95 22.46 1.54 15.58
C SER A 95 23.17 0.78 14.43
N GLY A 96 22.63 -0.36 14.00
CA GLY A 96 23.15 -1.14 12.87
C GLY A 96 22.57 -0.77 11.50
N ASN A 97 21.91 0.38 11.37
CA ASN A 97 21.40 0.83 10.06
C ASN A 97 22.53 1.16 9.06
N PRO A 98 22.31 0.93 7.74
CA PRO A 98 21.13 0.29 7.16
C PRO A 98 21.09 -1.22 7.47
N ILE A 99 19.90 -1.74 7.75
CA ILE A 99 19.71 -3.17 8.06
C ILE A 99 19.67 -4.05 6.80
N TYR A 100 19.50 -3.46 5.62
CA TYR A 100 19.58 -4.14 4.33
C TYR A 100 20.01 -3.15 3.24
N SER A 101 21.01 -3.51 2.45
CA SER A 101 21.56 -2.69 1.37
C SER A 101 22.14 -3.54 0.21
N ALA A 102 21.81 -4.83 0.16
CA ALA A 102 22.32 -5.72 -0.87
C ALA A 102 21.71 -5.44 -2.25
N ASP A 103 20.46 -4.99 -2.27
CA ASP A 103 19.71 -4.65 -3.47
C ASP A 103 18.86 -3.39 -3.22
N TRP A 104 18.29 -2.84 -4.31
CA TRP A 104 17.30 -1.78 -4.25
C TRP A 104 16.06 -2.23 -3.47
N ILE A 105 15.61 -1.42 -2.51
CA ILE A 105 14.43 -1.70 -1.70
C ILE A 105 13.67 -0.41 -1.37
N GLU A 106 12.41 -0.35 -1.79
CA GLU A 106 11.49 0.75 -1.47
C GLU A 106 10.03 0.25 -1.41
N ASP A 107 9.09 1.11 -1.07
CA ASP A 107 7.65 0.82 -0.96
C ASP A 107 7.33 -0.43 -0.15
N VAL A 108 7.95 -0.51 1.02
CA VAL A 108 7.88 -1.70 1.88
C VAL A 108 6.53 -1.83 2.58
N GLN A 109 6.06 -3.08 2.70
CA GLN A 109 5.00 -3.51 3.60
C GLN A 109 5.46 -4.71 4.38
N VAL A 110 5.26 -4.72 5.69
CA VAL A 110 5.59 -5.87 6.55
C VAL A 110 4.32 -6.54 7.03
N VAL A 111 4.21 -7.84 6.82
CA VAL A 111 3.10 -8.69 7.26
C VAL A 111 3.65 -9.80 8.14
N ARG A 112 3.06 -10.01 9.32
CA ARG A 112 3.38 -11.15 10.18
C ARG A 112 2.44 -12.33 9.87
N ASP A 113 3.02 -13.52 9.70
CA ASP A 113 2.29 -14.78 9.67
C ASP A 113 3.03 -15.81 10.55
N GLY A 114 2.51 -16.08 11.71
CA GLY A 114 3.21 -16.85 12.76
C GLY A 114 4.47 -16.15 13.24
N ASP A 115 5.58 -16.88 13.29
CA ASP A 115 6.88 -16.37 13.75
C ASP A 115 7.67 -15.65 12.65
N VAL A 116 7.16 -15.63 11.42
CA VAL A 116 7.84 -15.06 10.26
C VAL A 116 7.24 -13.70 9.92
N LEU A 117 8.10 -12.74 9.66
CA LEU A 117 7.77 -11.47 9.02
C LEU A 117 8.07 -11.58 7.53
N TYR A 118 7.12 -11.24 6.73
CA TYR A 118 7.21 -11.14 5.28
C TYR A 118 7.23 -9.67 4.89
N MET A 119 8.25 -9.26 4.16
CA MET A 119 8.32 -7.91 3.59
C MET A 119 8.07 -7.98 2.10
N PHE A 120 6.98 -7.39 1.68
CA PHE A 120 6.69 -7.10 0.29
C PHE A 120 7.26 -5.72 -0.02
N ALA A 121 8.13 -5.64 -0.99
CA ALA A 121 8.86 -4.41 -1.30
C ALA A 121 9.01 -4.23 -2.80
N GLU A 122 9.21 -3.01 -3.24
CA GLU A 122 9.66 -2.73 -4.58
C GLU A 122 11.17 -2.85 -4.66
N GLY A 123 11.65 -3.47 -5.72
CA GLY A 123 13.06 -3.69 -6.01
C GLY A 123 13.48 -3.07 -7.34
N GLY A 124 14.71 -3.34 -7.74
CA GLY A 124 15.27 -2.79 -8.97
C GLY A 124 14.40 -3.04 -10.21
N GLY A 125 14.19 -1.98 -11.00
CA GLY A 125 13.32 -1.97 -12.18
C GLY A 125 11.84 -1.94 -11.84
N ASP A 126 11.49 -1.37 -10.70
CA ASP A 126 10.13 -1.20 -10.16
C ASP A 126 9.37 -2.54 -10.15
N ARG A 127 10.00 -3.58 -9.58
CA ARG A 127 9.42 -4.93 -9.50
C ARG A 127 9.25 -5.39 -8.08
N ALA A 128 8.07 -5.89 -7.77
CA ALA A 128 7.74 -6.44 -6.46
C ALA A 128 8.63 -7.65 -6.12
N GLN A 129 9.14 -7.66 -4.91
CA GLN A 129 9.98 -8.71 -4.34
C GLN A 129 9.53 -9.08 -2.92
N LEU A 130 9.97 -10.25 -2.48
CA LEU A 130 9.70 -10.79 -1.15
C LEU A 130 11.00 -10.97 -0.37
N LEU A 131 10.98 -10.51 0.87
CA LEU A 131 12.01 -10.79 1.87
C LEU A 131 11.35 -11.39 3.12
N THR A 132 12.11 -12.12 3.92
CA THR A 132 11.65 -12.70 5.18
C THR A 132 12.61 -12.39 6.33
N SER A 133 12.06 -12.31 7.54
CA SER A 133 12.81 -12.13 8.78
C SER A 133 12.08 -12.82 9.94
N THR A 134 12.81 -13.21 10.97
CA THR A 134 12.26 -13.69 12.26
C THR A 134 12.54 -12.74 13.42
N ASP A 135 13.37 -11.71 13.18
CA ASP A 135 13.84 -10.79 14.24
C ASP A 135 13.68 -9.30 13.93
N ARG A 136 13.04 -8.95 12.78
CA ARG A 136 12.82 -7.58 12.31
C ARG A 136 14.03 -6.86 11.73
N ILE A 137 15.24 -7.40 11.93
CA ILE A 137 16.53 -6.77 11.61
C ILE A 137 17.23 -7.48 10.45
N HIS A 138 17.33 -8.81 10.54
CA HIS A 138 18.00 -9.61 9.51
C HIS A 138 16.99 -10.08 8.48
N TRP A 139 17.11 -9.56 7.27
CA TRP A 139 16.21 -9.84 6.16
C TRP A 139 16.90 -10.70 5.11
N THR A 140 16.25 -11.78 4.74
CA THR A 140 16.69 -12.67 3.65
C THR A 140 15.81 -12.44 2.45
N ARG A 141 16.40 -12.05 1.32
CA ARG A 141 15.69 -11.90 0.05
C ARG A 141 15.32 -13.28 -0.52
N ILE A 142 14.03 -13.48 -0.78
CA ILE A 142 13.51 -14.70 -1.43
C ILE A 142 13.59 -14.54 -2.95
N GLY A 143 13.20 -13.38 -3.48
CA GLY A 143 13.27 -13.09 -4.91
C GLY A 143 12.20 -12.09 -5.37
N THR A 144 12.26 -11.80 -6.66
CA THR A 144 11.19 -11.08 -7.38
C THR A 144 9.96 -11.99 -7.44
N LEU A 145 8.77 -11.44 -7.24
CA LEU A 145 7.53 -12.21 -7.27
C LEU A 145 7.26 -12.77 -8.68
N ASP A 146 6.89 -14.04 -8.78
CA ASP A 146 6.42 -14.67 -10.03
C ASP A 146 4.92 -14.36 -10.18
N VAL A 147 4.60 -13.25 -10.84
CA VAL A 147 3.21 -12.84 -11.10
C VAL A 147 2.81 -13.26 -12.50
N ARG A 148 1.66 -13.91 -12.59
CA ARG A 148 1.11 -14.47 -13.82
C ARG A 148 -0.28 -13.94 -14.13
N GLN A 149 -0.61 -13.96 -15.40
CA GLN A 149 -1.96 -13.71 -15.90
C GLN A 149 -2.94 -14.77 -15.38
N SER A 150 -4.23 -14.49 -15.50
CA SER A 150 -5.30 -15.41 -15.08
C SER A 150 -5.27 -16.77 -15.79
N ASN A 151 -4.64 -16.86 -16.95
CA ASN A 151 -4.41 -18.10 -17.70
C ASN A 151 -3.11 -18.85 -17.31
N GLY A 152 -2.33 -18.32 -16.34
CA GLY A 152 -1.08 -18.91 -15.88
C GLY A 152 0.18 -18.48 -16.65
N GLU A 153 0.05 -17.74 -17.74
CA GLU A 153 1.19 -17.19 -18.47
C GLU A 153 1.83 -16.02 -17.70
N PRO A 154 3.12 -15.77 -17.87
CA PRO A 154 3.77 -14.60 -17.28
C PRO A 154 3.05 -13.30 -17.65
N ILE A 155 3.01 -12.33 -16.74
CA ILE A 155 2.55 -10.98 -17.10
C ILE A 155 3.48 -10.36 -18.13
N SER A 156 2.97 -9.41 -18.92
CA SER A 156 3.79 -8.70 -19.90
C SER A 156 4.97 -8.00 -19.21
N PRO A 157 6.14 -7.90 -19.89
CA PRO A 157 7.30 -7.21 -19.35
C PRO A 157 7.02 -5.77 -18.90
N GLY A 158 7.78 -5.28 -17.94
CA GLY A 158 7.71 -3.93 -17.41
C GLY A 158 7.55 -3.89 -15.90
N PRO A 159 7.41 -2.69 -15.33
CA PRO A 159 7.22 -2.50 -13.90
C PRO A 159 5.96 -3.17 -13.36
N PHE A 160 6.05 -3.63 -12.13
CA PHE A 160 4.93 -4.07 -11.28
C PHE A 160 5.36 -3.89 -9.82
N GLY A 161 5.12 -2.72 -9.31
CA GLY A 161 5.66 -2.22 -8.02
C GLY A 161 4.61 -2.02 -6.95
N THR A 162 5.01 -1.32 -5.92
CA THR A 162 4.22 -0.92 -4.74
C THR A 162 3.35 -2.07 -4.20
N PRO A 163 3.95 -3.25 -3.86
CA PRO A 163 3.19 -4.44 -3.49
C PRO A 163 2.49 -4.24 -2.14
N THR A 164 1.22 -4.63 -2.08
CA THR A 164 0.42 -4.67 -0.87
C THR A 164 -0.20 -6.04 -0.73
N ALA A 165 0.01 -6.72 0.39
CA ALA A 165 -0.45 -8.08 0.56
C ALA A 165 -1.12 -8.32 1.91
N PHE A 166 -2.04 -9.29 1.94
CA PHE A 166 -2.60 -9.84 3.18
C PHE A 166 -3.05 -11.28 2.97
N LYS A 167 -3.15 -12.04 4.06
CA LYS A 167 -3.62 -13.42 4.06
C LYS A 167 -5.04 -13.51 4.58
N GLU A 168 -5.90 -14.21 3.87
CA GLU A 168 -7.27 -14.47 4.28
C GLU A 168 -7.72 -15.86 3.83
N GLY A 169 -8.36 -16.61 4.72
CA GLY A 169 -8.85 -17.96 4.39
C GLY A 169 -7.75 -18.93 3.91
N GLY A 170 -6.50 -18.72 4.34
CA GLY A 170 -5.36 -19.54 3.90
C GLY A 170 -4.76 -19.10 2.56
N VAL A 171 -5.33 -18.10 1.89
CA VAL A 171 -4.86 -17.59 0.61
C VAL A 171 -4.23 -16.22 0.78
N TRP A 172 -3.07 -16.01 0.18
CA TRP A 172 -2.44 -14.71 0.09
C TRP A 172 -3.03 -13.90 -1.06
N ASN A 173 -3.33 -12.64 -0.79
CA ASN A 173 -3.82 -11.66 -1.74
C ASN A 173 -2.72 -10.62 -1.95
N LEU A 174 -2.33 -10.37 -3.19
CA LEU A 174 -1.35 -9.38 -3.60
C LEU A 174 -2.00 -8.33 -4.47
N PHE A 175 -1.80 -7.07 -4.13
CA PHE A 175 -2.16 -5.91 -4.93
C PHE A 175 -0.88 -5.24 -5.37
N TYR A 176 -0.76 -4.96 -6.67
CA TYR A 176 0.42 -4.35 -7.24
C TYR A 176 0.02 -3.37 -8.35
N GLU A 177 0.79 -2.32 -8.50
CA GLU A 177 0.57 -1.35 -9.55
C GLU A 177 1.31 -1.77 -10.85
N ARG A 178 0.91 -1.20 -11.98
CA ARG A 178 1.65 -1.28 -13.23
C ARG A 178 1.73 0.10 -13.87
N PHE A 179 2.97 0.62 -13.99
CA PHE A 179 3.23 1.94 -14.57
C PHE A 179 2.45 3.06 -13.88
N ASP A 180 2.10 2.90 -12.60
CA ASP A 180 1.20 3.78 -11.82
C ASP A 180 -0.20 3.97 -12.45
N ARG A 181 -0.59 3.15 -13.41
CA ARG A 181 -1.83 3.32 -14.19
C ARG A 181 -3.00 2.47 -13.74
N GLY A 182 -2.84 1.81 -12.63
CA GLY A 182 -3.87 1.00 -12.03
C GLY A 182 -3.30 0.00 -11.04
N VAL A 183 -4.20 -0.62 -10.30
CA VAL A 183 -3.89 -1.68 -9.35
C VAL A 183 -4.49 -2.99 -9.84
N TRP A 184 -3.69 -4.03 -9.88
CA TRP A 184 -4.07 -5.41 -10.17
C TRP A 184 -4.15 -6.23 -8.90
N TRP A 185 -4.87 -7.33 -8.95
CA TRP A 185 -5.02 -8.27 -7.86
C TRP A 185 -4.64 -9.68 -8.29
N ALA A 186 -3.72 -10.29 -7.56
CA ALA A 186 -3.30 -11.67 -7.74
C ALA A 186 -3.43 -12.45 -6.43
N GLN A 187 -3.51 -13.76 -6.53
CA GLN A 187 -3.60 -14.66 -5.38
C GLN A 187 -2.53 -15.75 -5.44
N SER A 188 -2.12 -16.24 -4.26
CA SER A 188 -1.21 -17.36 -4.12
C SER A 188 -1.53 -18.16 -2.85
N PRO A 189 -1.51 -19.48 -2.86
CA PRO A 189 -1.64 -20.30 -1.66
C PRO A 189 -0.35 -20.31 -0.82
N ASP A 190 0.81 -20.09 -1.42
CA ASP A 190 2.13 -20.32 -0.81
C ASP A 190 3.20 -19.25 -1.12
N MET A 191 2.80 -18.14 -1.76
CA MET A 191 3.64 -17.02 -2.19
C MET A 191 4.71 -17.36 -3.26
N LYS A 192 4.69 -18.56 -3.88
CA LYS A 192 5.64 -18.92 -4.92
C LYS A 192 5.21 -18.42 -6.29
N VAL A 193 3.96 -18.67 -6.64
CA VAL A 193 3.34 -18.21 -7.89
C VAL A 193 2.09 -17.41 -7.54
N TRP A 194 1.99 -16.22 -8.12
CA TRP A 194 0.88 -15.31 -7.95
C TRP A 194 0.07 -15.24 -9.23
N THR A 195 -1.16 -15.72 -9.22
CA THR A 195 -2.02 -15.72 -10.40
C THR A 195 -3.04 -14.59 -10.31
N ASN A 196 -3.11 -13.76 -11.33
CA ASN A 196 -4.10 -12.69 -11.42
C ASN A 196 -5.52 -13.23 -11.32
N VAL A 197 -6.32 -12.61 -10.46
CA VAL A 197 -7.76 -12.87 -10.38
C VAL A 197 -8.48 -12.26 -11.60
N SER A 198 -7.89 -11.21 -12.17
CA SER A 198 -8.29 -10.56 -13.42
C SER A 198 -7.08 -9.88 -14.05
N ASP A 199 -6.97 -9.96 -15.38
CA ASP A 199 -5.92 -9.27 -16.14
C ASP A 199 -6.26 -7.80 -16.41
N LYS A 200 -7.38 -7.31 -15.88
CA LYS A 200 -7.75 -5.90 -15.85
C LYS A 200 -7.51 -5.33 -14.46
N PRO A 201 -7.08 -4.06 -14.36
CA PRO A 201 -6.93 -3.43 -13.06
C PRO A 201 -8.28 -3.31 -12.34
N ILE A 202 -8.24 -3.55 -11.04
CA ILE A 202 -9.40 -3.46 -10.14
C ILE A 202 -9.63 -2.04 -9.62
N LEU A 203 -8.59 -1.20 -9.61
CA LEU A 203 -8.68 0.23 -9.29
C LEU A 203 -7.90 1.02 -10.36
N ARG A 204 -8.46 2.15 -10.80
CA ARG A 204 -7.90 2.98 -11.86
C ARG A 204 -7.73 4.43 -11.42
N PRO A 205 -6.80 5.18 -12.04
CA PRO A 205 -6.74 6.63 -11.91
C PRO A 205 -8.05 7.30 -12.33
N GLY A 206 -8.34 8.46 -11.76
CA GLY A 206 -9.53 9.24 -12.06
C GLY A 206 -10.87 8.61 -11.60
N PRO A 207 -11.99 9.21 -11.95
CA PRO A 207 -12.16 10.42 -12.78
C PRO A 207 -11.76 11.72 -12.08
N GLU A 208 -11.61 11.69 -10.76
CA GLU A 208 -11.32 12.89 -9.96
C GLU A 208 -9.92 13.44 -10.22
N SER A 209 -9.77 14.76 -10.09
CA SER A 209 -8.51 15.45 -10.42
C SER A 209 -7.34 15.05 -9.52
N TYR A 210 -7.59 14.66 -8.26
CA TYR A 210 -6.56 14.37 -7.27
C TYR A 210 -5.77 13.07 -7.54
N ASP A 211 -6.33 12.14 -8.32
CA ASP A 211 -5.68 10.87 -8.66
C ASP A 211 -5.73 10.54 -10.17
N ALA A 212 -5.89 11.56 -11.01
CA ALA A 212 -6.13 11.38 -12.44
C ALA A 212 -4.91 10.95 -13.25
N SER A 213 -3.70 11.03 -12.69
CA SER A 213 -2.46 10.66 -13.40
C SER A 213 -1.93 9.30 -12.99
N ALA A 214 -1.93 9.01 -11.69
CA ALA A 214 -1.32 7.80 -11.16
C ALA A 214 -1.97 7.38 -9.85
N ILE A 215 -1.94 6.07 -9.57
CA ILE A 215 -2.36 5.48 -8.29
C ILE A 215 -1.52 4.26 -7.95
N ALA A 216 -1.29 4.02 -6.66
CA ALA A 216 -0.84 2.74 -6.15
C ALA A 216 -1.41 2.47 -4.75
N MET A 217 -1.63 1.19 -4.41
CA MET A 217 -2.27 0.78 -3.16
C MET A 217 -1.22 0.64 -2.04
N ASN A 218 -1.53 1.18 -0.87
CA ASN A 218 -0.60 1.17 0.26
C ASN A 218 -0.94 0.12 1.32
N GLN A 219 -2.24 -0.05 1.61
CA GLN A 219 -2.71 -0.92 2.69
C GLN A 219 -4.16 -1.31 2.47
N ILE A 220 -4.53 -2.51 2.88
CA ILE A 220 -5.93 -2.93 2.98
C ILE A 220 -6.24 -3.28 4.43
N ILE A 221 -7.37 -2.78 4.94
CA ILE A 221 -7.91 -3.09 6.25
C ILE A 221 -9.29 -3.71 6.08
N LYS A 222 -9.53 -4.86 6.71
CA LYS A 222 -10.85 -5.47 6.77
C LYS A 222 -11.60 -5.03 8.03
N ARG A 223 -12.84 -4.59 7.87
CA ARG A 223 -13.77 -4.27 8.96
C ARG A 223 -15.14 -4.86 8.64
N GLY A 224 -15.56 -5.86 9.40
CA GLY A 224 -16.77 -6.60 9.10
C GLY A 224 -16.68 -7.32 7.75
N ASP A 225 -17.63 -7.06 6.90
CA ASP A 225 -17.75 -7.57 5.53
C ASP A 225 -17.09 -6.67 4.47
N ARG A 226 -16.40 -5.59 4.88
CA ARG A 226 -15.81 -4.60 3.99
C ARG A 226 -14.31 -4.51 4.09
N TYR A 227 -13.69 -4.20 2.93
CA TYR A 227 -12.25 -3.92 2.78
C TYR A 227 -12.07 -2.45 2.47
N TYR A 228 -11.16 -1.80 3.19
CA TYR A 228 -10.81 -0.39 2.99
C TYR A 228 -9.37 -0.32 2.50
N ALA A 229 -9.19 0.17 1.27
CA ALA A 229 -7.87 0.32 0.66
C ALA A 229 -7.40 1.76 0.78
N TYR A 230 -6.28 1.96 1.48
CA TYR A 230 -5.55 3.21 1.42
C TYR A 230 -4.63 3.17 0.22
N TYR A 231 -4.65 4.23 -0.57
CA TYR A 231 -3.86 4.34 -1.78
C TYR A 231 -3.32 5.76 -1.93
N HIS A 232 -2.24 5.91 -2.63
CA HIS A 232 -1.76 7.24 -3.02
C HIS A 232 -2.21 7.56 -4.44
N GLY A 233 -2.54 8.83 -4.65
CA GLY A 233 -3.00 9.35 -5.92
C GLY A 233 -2.18 10.56 -6.35
N LEU A 234 -1.94 10.66 -7.66
CA LEU A 234 -1.29 11.80 -8.29
C LEU A 234 -2.25 12.49 -9.24
N GLY A 235 -2.48 13.78 -9.03
CA GLY A 235 -3.30 14.60 -9.91
C GLY A 235 -2.58 15.00 -11.21
N LYS A 236 -3.34 15.46 -12.21
CA LYS A 236 -2.80 15.95 -13.48
C LYS A 236 -2.26 17.37 -13.40
N GLU A 237 -2.78 18.17 -12.48
CA GLU A 237 -2.48 19.59 -12.37
C GLU A 237 -1.56 19.88 -11.19
N GLY A 238 -0.65 20.82 -11.38
CA GLY A 238 0.29 21.27 -10.35
C GLY A 238 1.63 20.53 -10.37
N PRO A 239 2.50 20.78 -9.39
CA PRO A 239 3.87 20.28 -9.33
C PRO A 239 4.00 18.81 -8.92
N GLY A 240 3.13 17.90 -9.43
CA GLY A 240 3.25 16.46 -9.22
C GLY A 240 3.29 16.04 -7.74
N ARG A 241 2.31 16.44 -6.96
CA ARG A 241 2.26 16.13 -5.53
C ARG A 241 1.28 15.02 -5.27
N TRP A 242 1.78 14.02 -4.59
CA TRP A 242 1.01 12.86 -4.18
C TRP A 242 0.13 13.15 -2.97
N CYS A 243 -1.01 12.50 -2.88
CA CYS A 243 -1.93 12.57 -1.74
C CYS A 243 -2.36 11.17 -1.28
N THR A 244 -2.86 11.07 -0.07
CA THR A 244 -3.45 9.85 0.49
C THR A 244 -4.95 9.83 0.27
N CYS A 245 -5.44 8.70 -0.21
CA CYS A 245 -6.85 8.46 -0.52
C CYS A 245 -7.31 7.13 0.07
N VAL A 246 -8.63 6.91 0.07
CA VAL A 246 -9.23 5.65 0.52
C VAL A 246 -10.36 5.23 -0.42
N ALA A 247 -10.51 3.93 -0.61
CA ALA A 247 -11.61 3.29 -1.31
C ALA A 247 -12.14 2.10 -0.50
N VAL A 248 -13.38 1.69 -0.75
CA VAL A 248 -14.03 0.55 -0.08
C VAL A 248 -14.51 -0.47 -1.10
N SER A 249 -14.46 -1.75 -0.71
CA SER A 249 -14.97 -2.87 -1.47
C SER A 249 -15.58 -3.94 -0.54
N THR A 250 -16.52 -4.74 -1.05
CA THR A 250 -17.03 -5.94 -0.37
C THR A 250 -16.49 -7.23 -0.99
N ASP A 251 -15.82 -7.14 -2.16
CA ASP A 251 -15.41 -8.30 -2.95
C ASP A 251 -13.97 -8.24 -3.47
N LEU A 252 -13.20 -7.19 -3.11
CA LEU A 252 -11.85 -6.89 -3.58
C LEU A 252 -11.73 -6.61 -5.09
N ARG A 253 -12.82 -6.69 -5.85
CA ARG A 253 -12.87 -6.45 -7.29
C ARG A 253 -13.42 -5.08 -7.63
N ASN A 254 -14.52 -4.73 -6.99
CA ASN A 254 -15.26 -3.51 -7.22
C ASN A 254 -14.99 -2.53 -6.08
N TRP A 255 -14.35 -1.41 -6.40
CA TRP A 255 -13.94 -0.42 -5.43
C TRP A 255 -14.68 0.89 -5.63
N VAL A 256 -15.21 1.43 -4.53
CA VAL A 256 -15.84 2.75 -4.48
C VAL A 256 -14.91 3.70 -3.75
N LYS A 257 -14.45 4.74 -4.44
CA LYS A 257 -13.61 5.78 -3.85
C LYS A 257 -14.43 6.66 -2.90
N TYR A 258 -13.82 7.04 -1.79
CA TYR A 258 -14.46 7.95 -0.83
C TYR A 258 -14.73 9.31 -1.48
N THR A 259 -15.96 9.79 -1.38
CA THR A 259 -16.41 11.03 -2.05
C THR A 259 -15.73 12.29 -1.55
N LYS A 260 -15.13 12.24 -0.33
CA LYS A 260 -14.36 13.34 0.27
C LYS A 260 -12.85 13.11 0.18
N ASN A 261 -12.39 12.22 -0.71
CA ASN A 261 -10.96 12.15 -1.02
C ASN A 261 -10.46 13.47 -1.61
N PRO A 262 -9.18 13.80 -1.46
CA PRO A 262 -8.16 13.05 -0.73
C PRO A 262 -8.20 13.31 0.79
N LEU A 263 -7.70 12.36 1.58
CA LEU A 263 -7.56 12.50 3.04
C LEU A 263 -6.49 13.51 3.44
N THR A 264 -5.49 13.69 2.58
CA THR A 264 -4.42 14.68 2.72
C THR A 264 -4.44 15.65 1.54
N SER A 265 -4.12 16.92 1.77
CA SER A 265 -4.15 17.92 0.71
C SER A 265 -3.13 17.59 -0.41
N PRO A 266 -3.54 17.59 -1.70
CA PRO A 266 -2.61 17.40 -2.81
C PRO A 266 -1.47 18.45 -2.85
N GLY A 267 -1.69 19.61 -2.24
CA GLY A 267 -0.72 20.71 -2.21
C GLY A 267 0.50 20.46 -1.32
N VAL A 268 0.46 19.48 -0.40
CA VAL A 268 1.49 19.28 0.64
C VAL A 268 2.36 18.05 0.43
N ASN A 269 2.09 17.22 -0.57
CA ASN A 269 2.85 16.00 -0.89
C ASN A 269 2.94 15.01 0.30
N GLN A 270 1.83 14.78 0.98
CA GLN A 270 1.70 13.83 2.09
C GLN A 270 0.95 12.60 1.61
N SER A 271 1.69 11.61 1.20
CA SER A 271 1.18 10.36 0.62
C SER A 271 1.71 9.13 1.32
N SER A 272 1.52 7.98 0.68
CA SER A 272 1.91 6.67 1.22
C SER A 272 1.30 6.42 2.59
N GLY A 273 0.02 6.80 2.73
CA GLY A 273 -0.73 6.74 3.97
C GLY A 273 -1.03 5.31 4.39
N ILE A 274 -0.78 4.99 5.65
CA ILE A 274 -1.16 3.73 6.29
C ILE A 274 -1.82 4.00 7.64
N LEU A 275 -2.79 3.17 8.01
CA LEU A 275 -3.39 3.17 9.33
C LEU A 275 -2.66 2.22 10.26
N VAL A 276 -2.38 2.70 11.45
CA VAL A 276 -1.80 1.91 12.54
C VAL A 276 -2.75 1.94 13.73
N PRO A 277 -3.10 0.78 14.31
CA PRO A 277 -3.93 0.72 15.49
C PRO A 277 -3.32 1.48 16.67
N ASP A 278 -4.16 2.17 17.43
CA ASP A 278 -3.81 2.88 18.66
C ASP A 278 -4.95 2.70 19.67
N GLY A 279 -4.91 1.61 20.42
CA GLY A 279 -6.03 1.17 21.26
C GLY A 279 -7.28 0.89 20.43
N SER A 280 -8.38 1.61 20.71
CA SER A 280 -9.64 1.49 19.97
C SER A 280 -9.72 2.40 18.72
N LYS A 281 -8.67 3.19 18.46
CA LYS A 281 -8.60 4.16 17.37
C LYS A 281 -7.51 3.78 16.38
N PHE A 282 -7.34 4.62 15.36
CA PHE A 282 -6.25 4.51 14.40
C PHE A 282 -5.52 5.85 14.30
N ARG A 283 -4.22 5.77 14.06
CA ARG A 283 -3.41 6.87 13.57
C ARG A 283 -3.15 6.67 12.08
N LEU A 284 -3.29 7.73 11.30
CA LEU A 284 -2.86 7.72 9.90
C LEU A 284 -1.41 8.23 9.84
N TYR A 285 -0.48 7.39 9.39
CA TYR A 285 0.88 7.83 9.09
C TYR A 285 1.00 8.08 7.60
N THR A 286 1.59 9.20 7.21
CA THR A 286 2.03 9.49 5.84
C THR A 286 3.55 9.44 5.80
N MET A 287 4.13 8.83 4.75
CA MET A 287 5.52 8.42 4.75
C MET A 287 6.35 9.05 3.63
N HIS A 288 5.74 9.88 2.79
CA HIS A 288 6.43 10.58 1.72
C HIS A 288 6.28 12.10 1.89
N PRO A 289 7.37 12.87 1.86
CA PRO A 289 8.79 12.51 1.87
C PRO A 289 9.35 12.28 3.29
N GLU A 290 8.54 12.42 4.31
CA GLU A 290 8.87 12.33 5.73
C GLU A 290 7.76 11.60 6.46
N VAL A 291 8.08 10.98 7.60
CA VAL A 291 7.05 10.36 8.43
C VAL A 291 6.32 11.41 9.24
N ARG A 292 5.02 11.49 9.06
CA ARG A 292 4.11 12.34 9.83
C ARG A 292 2.95 11.51 10.36
N VAL A 293 2.32 11.96 11.43
CA VAL A 293 1.11 11.36 11.97
C VAL A 293 -0.06 12.33 11.89
N HIS A 294 -1.21 11.78 11.54
CA HIS A 294 -2.51 12.44 11.60
C HIS A 294 -3.32 11.74 12.68
N LEU A 295 -3.65 12.46 13.74
CA LEU A 295 -4.42 11.92 14.85
C LEU A 295 -5.91 11.87 14.50
N PRO A 296 -6.69 10.92 15.06
CA PRO A 296 -8.13 10.86 14.86
C PRO A 296 -8.82 12.10 15.44
N ARG A 297 -9.87 12.57 14.75
CA ARG A 297 -10.74 13.68 15.21
C ARG A 297 -11.90 13.19 16.02
#